data_0fedcad2912695befd40c70400b6bb96
#
_entry.id   0fedcad2912695befd40c70400b6bb96
#
_cell.length_a   1.000
_cell.length_b   1.000
_cell.length_c   1.000
_cell.angle_alpha   90.00
_cell.angle_beta   90.00
_cell.angle_gamma   90.00
#
_symmetry.space_group_name_H-M   'P 1'
#
loop_
_entity.id
_entity.type
_entity.pdbx_description
1 polymer ?
#
loop_
_entity_poly.entity_id
_entity_poly.type
_entity_poly.pdbx_seq_one_letter_code
_entity_poly.pdbx_strand_id
1 'polypeptide(L)'
;MINKIILMILAFSSAIVNSQNIIGAWEMSTTSKQGVLIKNVVIFTEGYQVISRYESETGNFIGCNGGTWKLNDGIMTEKVEFDTQTPERIGNEVRFEIAITDTTLNIVGANKRIFKRIDNGTPGKLQGAWLMSGKMRDGRVQSRDINRPRKTMKILSGSRFQWIAYNTETKQFMGTGGGTYNTYNGKYTENIEFFSRDNSKVGASLEFNFTMNHGKWHHQGFSSKGNSIHEIWTIRP
;
A
#
# COMPACT_ATOMS: atom_id res chain seq x y z
N MET A 1 -54.21 42.39 -26.00
CA MET A 1 -53.90 41.48 -24.90
C MET A 1 -52.65 40.72 -25.26
N ILE A 2 -51.51 41.08 -24.66
CA ILE A 2 -50.20 40.48 -24.96
C ILE A 2 -49.89 39.47 -23.86
N ASN A 3 -49.92 38.18 -24.20
CA ASN A 3 -49.54 37.11 -23.28
C ASN A 3 -48.01 37.13 -23.08
N LYS A 4 -47.55 37.43 -21.85
CA LYS A 4 -46.17 37.26 -21.44
C LYS A 4 -45.96 35.79 -21.06
N ILE A 5 -45.20 35.07 -21.89
CA ILE A 5 -44.67 33.73 -21.55
C ILE A 5 -43.44 33.96 -20.70
N ILE A 6 -43.53 33.59 -19.42
CA ILE A 6 -42.37 33.55 -18.49
C ILE A 6 -41.63 32.25 -18.73
N LEU A 7 -40.46 32.31 -19.38
CA LEU A 7 -39.57 31.17 -19.56
C LEU A 7 -38.78 30.96 -18.25
N MET A 8 -39.16 29.94 -17.47
CA MET A 8 -38.46 29.57 -16.25
C MET A 8 -37.26 28.70 -16.62
N ILE A 9 -36.04 29.31 -16.64
CA ILE A 9 -34.78 28.60 -16.87
C ILE A 9 -34.44 27.87 -15.55
N LEU A 10 -34.69 26.55 -15.50
CA LEU A 10 -34.14 25.68 -14.47
C LEU A 10 -32.64 25.53 -14.69
N ALA A 11 -31.83 26.24 -13.90
CA ALA A 11 -30.40 26.04 -13.83
C ALA A 11 -30.14 24.70 -13.11
N PHE A 12 -29.88 23.65 -13.87
CA PHE A 12 -29.30 22.42 -13.33
C PHE A 12 -27.87 22.72 -12.91
N SER A 13 -27.65 23.01 -11.64
CA SER A 13 -26.30 22.96 -11.06
C SER A 13 -25.89 21.48 -10.99
N SER A 14 -25.14 21.02 -11.98
CA SER A 14 -24.42 19.76 -11.89
C SER A 14 -23.41 19.89 -10.77
N ALA A 15 -23.73 19.35 -9.58
CA ALA A 15 -22.75 19.12 -8.53
C ALA A 15 -21.71 18.18 -9.14
N ILE A 16 -20.51 18.69 -9.38
CA ILE A 16 -19.35 17.86 -9.69
C ILE A 16 -19.08 17.06 -8.42
N VAL A 17 -19.58 15.84 -8.38
CA VAL A 17 -19.20 14.87 -7.35
C VAL A 17 -17.74 14.55 -7.67
N ASN A 18 -16.81 15.26 -7.01
CA ASN A 18 -15.42 14.86 -6.99
C ASN A 18 -15.39 13.46 -6.37
N SER A 19 -15.19 12.44 -7.18
CA SER A 19 -14.87 11.10 -6.71
C SER A 19 -13.61 11.21 -5.86
N GLN A 20 -13.81 11.19 -4.54
CA GLN A 20 -12.72 11.35 -3.59
C GLN A 20 -11.81 10.13 -3.74
N ASN A 21 -10.59 10.38 -4.22
CA ASN A 21 -9.65 9.31 -4.54
C ASN A 21 -9.00 8.78 -3.25
N ILE A 22 -9.22 7.50 -2.94
CA ILE A 22 -8.60 6.82 -1.80
C ILE A 22 -7.13 6.48 -2.03
N ILE A 23 -6.69 6.46 -3.30
CA ILE A 23 -5.32 6.09 -3.68
C ILE A 23 -4.31 6.99 -2.98
N GLY A 24 -3.21 6.38 -2.53
CA GLY A 24 -2.14 7.05 -1.81
C GLY A 24 -1.88 6.42 -0.45
N ALA A 25 -1.24 7.17 0.44
CA ALA A 25 -0.92 6.71 1.77
C ALA A 25 -1.63 7.55 2.85
N TRP A 26 -1.98 6.88 3.93
CA TRP A 26 -2.72 7.41 5.06
C TRP A 26 -2.10 6.96 6.36
N GLU A 27 -2.11 7.80 7.39
CA GLU A 27 -1.52 7.51 8.69
C GLU A 27 -2.47 7.85 9.83
N MET A 28 -2.45 7.00 10.85
CA MET A 28 -3.09 7.25 12.14
C MET A 28 -2.12 6.84 13.25
N SER A 29 -1.93 7.71 14.24
CA SER A 29 -1.18 7.38 15.45
C SER A 29 -2.15 7.00 16.58
N THR A 30 -1.79 5.98 17.34
CA THR A 30 -2.49 5.53 18.53
C THR A 30 -1.50 5.30 19.67
N THR A 31 -1.96 5.40 20.91
CA THR A 31 -1.11 5.12 22.06
C THR A 31 -1.50 3.77 22.67
N SER A 32 -0.52 2.90 22.94
CA SER A 32 -0.76 1.64 23.64
C SER A 32 -1.11 1.86 25.12
N LYS A 33 -1.57 0.80 25.80
CA LYS A 33 -1.84 0.86 27.26
C LYS A 33 -0.58 1.19 28.07
N GLN A 34 0.61 0.92 27.53
CA GLN A 34 1.91 1.21 28.14
C GLN A 34 2.45 2.60 27.77
N GLY A 35 1.69 3.43 27.07
CA GLY A 35 2.11 4.76 26.64
C GLY A 35 2.96 4.80 25.37
N VAL A 36 3.18 3.66 24.69
CA VAL A 36 3.98 3.62 23.46
C VAL A 36 3.17 4.14 22.28
N LEU A 37 3.74 5.09 21.54
CA LEU A 37 3.12 5.63 20.32
C LEU A 37 3.24 4.61 19.18
N ILE A 38 2.10 4.22 18.62
CA ILE A 38 1.99 3.26 17.53
C ILE A 38 1.56 3.99 16.27
N LYS A 39 2.33 3.83 15.21
CA LYS A 39 2.02 4.31 13.87
C LYS A 39 1.27 3.22 13.10
N ASN A 40 0.16 3.61 12.47
CA ASN A 40 -0.64 2.78 11.58
C ASN A 40 -0.59 3.44 10.20
N VAL A 41 0.02 2.79 9.22
CA VAL A 41 0.16 3.32 7.85
C VAL A 41 -0.61 2.42 6.90
N VAL A 42 -1.52 3.02 6.12
CA VAL A 42 -2.25 2.33 5.05
C VAL A 42 -1.75 2.84 3.71
N ILE A 43 -1.49 1.93 2.78
CA ILE A 43 -1.19 2.25 1.39
C ILE A 43 -2.30 1.66 0.52
N PHE A 44 -2.96 2.52 -0.25
CA PHE A 44 -3.92 2.14 -1.28
C PHE A 44 -3.32 2.35 -2.66
N THR A 45 -3.39 1.33 -3.49
CA THR A 45 -3.12 1.38 -4.92
C THR A 45 -4.35 0.87 -5.67
N GLU A 46 -4.33 0.88 -6.99
CA GLU A 46 -5.42 0.31 -7.77
C GLU A 46 -5.64 -1.16 -7.38
N GLY A 47 -6.82 -1.48 -6.87
CA GLY A 47 -7.25 -2.84 -6.48
C GLY A 47 -6.57 -3.46 -5.25
N TYR A 48 -5.52 -2.87 -4.67
CA TYR A 48 -4.77 -3.46 -3.56
C TYR A 48 -4.51 -2.46 -2.43
N GLN A 49 -4.57 -2.98 -1.20
CA GLN A 49 -4.23 -2.22 -0.01
C GLN A 49 -3.39 -3.05 0.97
N VAL A 50 -2.63 -2.35 1.79
CA VAL A 50 -1.96 -2.91 2.97
C VAL A 50 -2.04 -1.93 4.12
N ILE A 51 -2.12 -2.44 5.35
CA ILE A 51 -1.91 -1.66 6.56
C ILE A 51 -0.74 -2.27 7.34
N SER A 52 0.17 -1.44 7.82
CA SER A 52 1.23 -1.81 8.76
C SER A 52 1.08 -1.08 10.07
N ARG A 53 1.46 -1.75 11.17
CA ARG A 53 1.45 -1.23 12.55
C ARG A 53 2.81 -1.47 13.17
N TYR A 54 3.42 -0.44 13.71
CA TYR A 54 4.74 -0.50 14.35
C TYR A 54 4.90 0.64 15.37
N GLU A 55 5.80 0.47 16.32
CA GLU A 55 6.14 1.52 17.27
C GLU A 55 6.83 2.68 16.56
N SER A 56 6.39 3.89 16.83
CA SER A 56 6.83 5.08 16.10
C SER A 56 8.32 5.40 16.27
N GLU A 57 8.88 5.16 17.47
CA GLU A 57 10.26 5.48 17.80
C GLU A 57 11.23 4.35 17.47
N THR A 58 10.87 3.14 17.79
CA THR A 58 11.75 1.97 17.68
C THR A 58 11.62 1.22 16.37
N GLY A 59 10.49 1.43 15.64
CA GLY A 59 10.14 0.66 14.46
C GLY A 59 9.77 -0.80 14.75
N ASN A 60 9.59 -1.20 16.03
CA ASN A 60 9.18 -2.55 16.39
C ASN A 60 7.87 -2.91 15.70
N PHE A 61 7.94 -3.93 14.85
CA PHE A 61 6.80 -4.40 14.09
C PHE A 61 5.75 -5.04 14.99
N ILE A 62 4.48 -4.61 14.87
CA ILE A 62 3.37 -5.11 15.66
C ILE A 62 2.49 -6.02 14.81
N GLY A 63 2.21 -5.64 13.56
CA GLY A 63 1.36 -6.43 12.69
C GLY A 63 1.06 -5.74 11.37
N CYS A 64 0.55 -6.51 10.43
CA CYS A 64 0.04 -6.01 9.16
C CYS A 64 -1.06 -6.93 8.61
N ASN A 65 -1.91 -6.36 7.79
CA ASN A 65 -2.84 -7.10 6.94
C ASN A 65 -3.00 -6.41 5.60
N GLY A 66 -3.64 -7.07 4.66
CA GLY A 66 -3.93 -6.51 3.35
C GLY A 66 -4.53 -7.52 2.40
N GLY A 67 -4.83 -7.03 1.21
CA GLY A 67 -5.43 -7.80 0.13
C GLY A 67 -6.01 -6.92 -0.95
N THR A 68 -6.99 -7.45 -1.67
CA THR A 68 -7.73 -6.67 -2.67
C THR A 68 -8.83 -5.85 -2.02
N TRP A 69 -9.21 -4.76 -2.66
CA TRP A 69 -10.32 -3.91 -2.20
C TRP A 69 -11.19 -3.40 -3.34
N LYS A 70 -12.43 -3.07 -2.99
CA LYS A 70 -13.39 -2.35 -3.83
C LYS A 70 -14.13 -1.34 -2.96
N LEU A 71 -14.43 -0.18 -3.52
CA LEU A 71 -15.22 0.86 -2.87
C LEU A 71 -16.45 1.18 -3.72
N ASN A 72 -17.62 0.97 -3.17
CA ASN A 72 -18.91 1.28 -3.80
C ASN A 72 -19.79 2.02 -2.78
N ASP A 73 -20.25 3.21 -3.14
CA ASP A 73 -21.18 4.01 -2.33
C ASP A 73 -20.75 4.15 -0.85
N GLY A 74 -19.46 4.41 -0.62
CA GLY A 74 -18.91 4.54 0.72
C GLY A 74 -18.68 3.23 1.46
N ILE A 75 -19.04 2.09 0.87
CA ILE A 75 -18.79 0.76 1.46
C ILE A 75 -17.50 0.17 0.90
N MET A 76 -16.49 0.03 1.76
CA MET A 76 -15.28 -0.71 1.49
C MET A 76 -15.54 -2.21 1.62
N THR A 77 -15.14 -2.96 0.61
CA THR A 77 -15.10 -4.44 0.65
C THR A 77 -13.66 -4.87 0.42
N GLU A 78 -13.06 -5.51 1.43
CA GLU A 78 -11.70 -6.04 1.38
C GLU A 78 -11.73 -7.56 1.36
N LYS A 79 -11.00 -8.20 0.42
CA LYS A 79 -10.70 -9.63 0.48
C LYS A 79 -9.31 -9.79 1.08
N VAL A 80 -9.26 -10.35 2.29
CA VAL A 80 -8.02 -10.46 3.07
C VAL A 80 -7.13 -11.55 2.49
N GLU A 81 -5.90 -11.21 2.11
CA GLU A 81 -4.90 -12.16 1.60
C GLU A 81 -3.85 -12.56 2.64
N PHE A 82 -3.59 -11.68 3.60
CA PHE A 82 -2.73 -11.94 4.75
C PHE A 82 -3.18 -11.08 5.94
N ASP A 83 -3.05 -11.64 7.14
CA ASP A 83 -3.31 -10.95 8.40
C ASP A 83 -2.45 -11.60 9.49
N THR A 84 -1.55 -10.83 10.10
CA THR A 84 -0.61 -11.33 11.11
C THR A 84 -1.22 -11.44 12.50
N GLN A 85 -2.34 -10.76 12.75
CA GLN A 85 -2.98 -10.72 14.06
C GLN A 85 -4.25 -11.58 14.14
N THR A 86 -4.93 -11.76 12.99
CA THR A 86 -6.20 -12.50 12.88
C THR A 86 -6.17 -13.38 11.63
N PRO A 87 -5.30 -14.44 11.60
CA PRO A 87 -5.09 -15.28 10.41
C PRO A 87 -6.35 -15.99 9.90
N GLU A 88 -7.35 -16.17 10.75
CA GLU A 88 -8.66 -16.75 10.38
C GLU A 88 -9.45 -15.87 9.39
N ARG A 89 -9.14 -14.59 9.31
CA ARG A 89 -9.75 -13.67 8.32
C ARG A 89 -9.24 -13.91 6.90
N ILE A 90 -8.10 -14.59 6.73
CA ILE A 90 -7.48 -14.80 5.41
C ILE A 90 -8.41 -15.62 4.51
N GLY A 91 -8.70 -15.09 3.33
CA GLY A 91 -9.63 -15.64 2.35
C GLY A 91 -11.06 -15.10 2.46
N ASN A 92 -11.40 -14.43 3.57
CA ASN A 92 -12.72 -13.86 3.79
C ASN A 92 -12.83 -12.43 3.25
N GLU A 93 -14.06 -12.01 3.00
CA GLU A 93 -14.40 -10.62 2.73
C GLU A 93 -14.78 -9.91 4.03
N VAL A 94 -14.30 -8.68 4.19
CA VAL A 94 -14.66 -7.77 5.27
C VAL A 94 -15.27 -6.52 4.66
N ARG A 95 -16.40 -6.07 5.22
CA ARG A 95 -17.12 -4.90 4.76
C ARG A 95 -17.26 -3.87 5.86
N PHE A 96 -17.02 -2.61 5.55
CA PHE A 96 -17.19 -1.49 6.47
C PHE A 96 -17.41 -0.19 5.70
N GLU A 97 -18.08 0.73 6.35
CA GLU A 97 -18.35 2.05 5.80
C GLU A 97 -17.13 2.96 6.01
N ILE A 98 -16.82 3.76 4.98
CA ILE A 98 -15.79 4.79 5.04
C ILE A 98 -16.33 6.12 4.52
N ALA A 99 -15.77 7.20 5.08
CA ALA A 99 -15.94 8.55 4.55
C ALA A 99 -14.56 9.15 4.26
N ILE A 100 -14.40 9.69 3.05
CA ILE A 100 -13.14 10.22 2.56
C ILE A 100 -13.28 11.72 2.32
N THR A 101 -12.26 12.48 2.70
CA THR A 101 -12.05 13.87 2.27
C THR A 101 -10.66 13.98 1.63
N ASP A 102 -10.29 15.15 1.16
CA ASP A 102 -8.93 15.37 0.61
C ASP A 102 -7.84 15.07 1.63
N THR A 103 -8.12 15.22 2.92
CA THR A 103 -7.13 15.12 4.00
C THR A 103 -7.38 13.99 5.00
N THR A 104 -8.57 13.39 5.01
CA THR A 104 -8.94 12.35 6.00
C THR A 104 -9.62 11.16 5.36
N LEU A 105 -9.32 9.97 5.90
CA LEU A 105 -10.03 8.72 5.68
C LEU A 105 -10.61 8.26 7.02
N ASN A 106 -11.94 8.23 7.13
CA ASN A 106 -12.65 7.83 8.32
C ASN A 106 -13.27 6.45 8.14
N ILE A 107 -12.97 5.51 9.03
CA ILE A 107 -13.73 4.28 9.18
C ILE A 107 -14.91 4.59 10.09
N VAL A 108 -16.14 4.41 9.59
CA VAL A 108 -17.39 4.74 10.29
C VAL A 108 -17.83 3.57 11.18
N GLY A 109 -18.49 3.85 12.27
CA GLY A 109 -19.10 2.85 13.17
C GLY A 109 -18.43 2.73 14.54
N ALA A 110 -18.67 1.61 15.24
CA ALA A 110 -18.25 1.40 16.64
C ALA A 110 -16.73 1.47 16.86
N ASN A 111 -15.96 1.12 15.84
CA ASN A 111 -14.48 1.18 15.83
C ASN A 111 -13.97 2.35 15.02
N LYS A 112 -14.55 3.55 15.21
CA LYS A 112 -14.16 4.75 14.49
C LYS A 112 -12.64 4.96 14.50
N ARG A 113 -12.07 5.11 13.30
CA ARG A 113 -10.65 5.42 13.10
C ARG A 113 -10.53 6.54 12.08
N ILE A 114 -9.66 7.49 12.35
CA ILE A 114 -9.42 8.63 11.47
C ILE A 114 -7.96 8.62 11.06
N PHE A 115 -7.74 8.42 9.78
CA PHE A 115 -6.42 8.50 9.16
C PHE A 115 -6.25 9.85 8.48
N LYS A 116 -5.06 10.42 8.57
CA LYS A 116 -4.66 11.62 7.84
C LYS A 116 -3.95 11.21 6.56
N ARG A 117 -4.18 11.94 5.48
CA ARG A 117 -3.49 11.71 4.21
C ARG A 117 -2.01 12.06 4.34
N ILE A 118 -1.14 11.16 3.89
CA ILE A 118 0.31 11.39 3.75
C ILE A 118 0.61 11.86 2.32
N ASP A 119 0.09 11.13 1.34
CA ASP A 119 0.22 11.45 -0.08
C ASP A 119 -1.01 10.95 -0.86
N ASN A 120 -1.16 11.44 -2.09
CA ASN A 120 -2.26 11.09 -3.00
C ASN A 120 -1.85 10.07 -4.08
N GLY A 121 -0.75 9.36 -3.86
CA GLY A 121 -0.20 8.41 -4.82
C GLY A 121 0.66 9.03 -5.92
N THR A 122 0.81 10.36 -5.97
CA THR A 122 1.64 11.06 -6.95
C THR A 122 2.68 11.97 -6.27
N PRO A 123 3.79 12.31 -6.95
CA PRO A 123 4.32 11.68 -8.14
C PRO A 123 5.03 10.36 -7.79
N GLY A 124 4.78 9.28 -8.49
CA GLY A 124 5.47 8.03 -8.23
C GLY A 124 5.69 7.22 -9.51
N LYS A 125 6.95 7.10 -9.96
CA LYS A 125 7.29 6.26 -11.13
C LYS A 125 7.04 4.76 -10.85
N LEU A 126 7.06 4.36 -9.57
CA LEU A 126 6.89 2.99 -9.12
C LEU A 126 5.60 2.78 -8.33
N GLN A 127 4.70 3.77 -8.32
CA GLN A 127 3.40 3.63 -7.70
C GLN A 127 2.66 2.39 -8.21
N GLY A 128 2.04 1.65 -7.29
CA GLY A 128 1.28 0.44 -7.62
C GLY A 128 1.63 -0.75 -6.75
N ALA A 129 0.94 -1.86 -6.98
CA ALA A 129 1.25 -3.15 -6.39
C ALA A 129 2.06 -4.00 -7.38
N TRP A 130 3.19 -4.51 -6.97
CA TRP A 130 4.14 -5.24 -7.78
C TRP A 130 4.38 -6.64 -7.22
N LEU A 131 4.37 -7.65 -8.08
CA LEU A 131 4.76 -9.01 -7.73
C LEU A 131 6.15 -9.32 -8.26
N MET A 132 6.98 -9.96 -7.44
CA MET A 132 8.28 -10.46 -7.88
C MET A 132 8.05 -11.55 -8.92
N SER A 133 8.37 -11.26 -10.17
CA SER A 133 8.19 -12.13 -11.33
C SER A 133 9.48 -12.80 -11.81
N GLY A 134 10.63 -12.47 -11.21
CA GLY A 134 11.89 -13.10 -11.56
C GLY A 134 13.10 -12.53 -10.85
N LYS A 135 14.24 -13.14 -11.11
CA LYS A 135 15.57 -12.72 -10.70
C LYS A 135 16.57 -12.93 -11.81
N MET A 136 17.57 -12.07 -11.91
CA MET A 136 18.74 -12.33 -12.72
C MET A 136 19.75 -13.19 -11.92
N ARG A 137 20.20 -14.28 -12.49
CA ARG A 137 21.32 -15.08 -11.98
C ARG A 137 22.20 -15.50 -13.16
N ASP A 138 23.49 -15.30 -13.02
CA ASP A 138 24.50 -15.70 -14.02
C ASP A 138 24.13 -15.25 -15.45
N GLY A 139 23.68 -13.97 -15.55
CA GLY A 139 23.26 -13.36 -16.82
C GLY A 139 21.94 -13.88 -17.40
N ARG A 140 21.22 -14.77 -16.71
CA ARG A 140 19.95 -15.35 -17.14
C ARG A 140 18.79 -14.97 -16.25
N VAL A 141 17.62 -14.77 -16.86
CA VAL A 141 16.37 -14.53 -16.12
C VAL A 141 15.84 -15.87 -15.60
N GLN A 142 15.73 -15.98 -14.30
CA GLN A 142 14.96 -17.04 -13.63
C GLN A 142 13.56 -16.52 -13.37
N SER A 143 12.61 -16.87 -14.22
CA SER A 143 11.22 -16.44 -14.11
C SER A 143 10.52 -17.11 -12.91
N ARG A 144 9.59 -16.40 -12.34
CA ARG A 144 8.72 -16.86 -11.26
C ARG A 144 7.27 -16.66 -11.68
N ASP A 145 6.48 -17.71 -11.56
CA ASP A 145 5.04 -17.65 -11.76
C ASP A 145 4.39 -16.79 -10.65
N ILE A 146 3.77 -15.69 -11.05
CA ILE A 146 3.09 -14.75 -10.16
C ILE A 146 1.71 -15.23 -9.70
N ASN A 147 1.16 -16.27 -10.32
CA ASN A 147 -0.14 -16.84 -9.95
C ASN A 147 -0.05 -17.83 -8.78
N ARG A 148 1.14 -18.24 -8.39
CA ARG A 148 1.34 -19.13 -7.24
C ARG A 148 0.75 -18.54 -5.95
N PRO A 149 0.26 -19.38 -5.01
CA PRO A 149 -0.23 -18.91 -3.71
C PRO A 149 0.81 -18.13 -2.90
N ARG A 150 2.10 -18.52 -3.01
CA ARG A 150 3.19 -17.80 -2.38
C ARG A 150 3.51 -16.50 -3.15
N LYS A 151 3.24 -15.37 -2.53
CA LYS A 151 3.48 -14.04 -3.07
C LYS A 151 4.70 -13.38 -2.41
N THR A 152 5.42 -12.60 -3.18
CA THR A 152 6.31 -11.55 -2.69
C THR A 152 5.86 -10.28 -3.40
N MET A 153 5.27 -9.38 -2.66
CA MET A 153 4.67 -8.15 -3.19
C MET A 153 5.41 -6.93 -2.66
N LYS A 154 5.57 -5.92 -3.49
CA LYS A 154 5.84 -4.54 -3.07
C LYS A 154 4.62 -3.70 -3.43
N ILE A 155 4.17 -2.87 -2.51
CA ILE A 155 3.12 -1.87 -2.75
C ILE A 155 3.69 -0.49 -2.44
N LEU A 156 3.47 0.44 -3.35
CA LEU A 156 4.03 1.78 -3.28
C LEU A 156 2.96 2.83 -3.55
N SER A 157 2.90 3.87 -2.70
CA SER A 157 2.16 5.12 -2.97
C SER A 157 3.09 6.15 -3.61
N GLY A 158 2.84 7.44 -3.43
CA GLY A 158 3.75 8.50 -3.87
C GLY A 158 5.04 8.59 -3.08
N SER A 159 5.02 8.23 -1.80
CA SER A 159 6.15 8.39 -0.87
C SER A 159 6.36 7.21 0.08
N ARG A 160 5.40 6.29 0.19
CA ARG A 160 5.44 5.14 1.10
C ARG A 160 5.59 3.84 0.32
N PHE A 161 6.32 2.89 0.89
CA PHE A 161 6.42 1.53 0.38
C PHE A 161 6.26 0.51 1.49
N GLN A 162 5.82 -0.68 1.10
CA GLN A 162 5.88 -1.88 1.93
C GLN A 162 6.15 -3.09 1.04
N TRP A 163 7.09 -3.95 1.42
CA TRP A 163 7.21 -5.28 0.85
C TRP A 163 6.61 -6.31 1.80
N ILE A 164 5.95 -7.32 1.25
CA ILE A 164 5.32 -8.39 2.02
C ILE A 164 5.57 -9.73 1.33
N ALA A 165 5.92 -10.76 2.12
CA ALA A 165 6.01 -12.13 1.70
C ALA A 165 4.99 -12.98 2.48
N TYR A 166 4.11 -13.66 1.76
CA TYR A 166 3.01 -14.44 2.34
C TYR A 166 2.58 -15.57 1.40
N ASN A 167 1.72 -16.47 1.90
CA ASN A 167 1.11 -17.54 1.13
C ASN A 167 -0.40 -17.56 1.39
N THR A 168 -1.20 -17.40 0.35
CA THR A 168 -2.67 -17.31 0.44
C THR A 168 -3.34 -18.67 0.69
N GLU A 169 -2.69 -19.78 0.34
CA GLU A 169 -3.21 -21.14 0.54
C GLU A 169 -2.91 -21.63 1.97
N THR A 170 -1.65 -21.58 2.37
CA THR A 170 -1.22 -22.01 3.71
C THR A 170 -1.47 -20.97 4.80
N LYS A 171 -1.93 -19.77 4.42
CA LYS A 171 -2.15 -18.60 5.30
C LYS A 171 -0.89 -18.13 6.03
N GLN A 172 0.29 -18.59 5.60
CA GLN A 172 1.56 -18.29 6.25
C GLN A 172 2.03 -16.89 5.90
N PHE A 173 2.30 -16.09 6.92
CA PHE A 173 3.07 -14.85 6.82
C PHE A 173 4.56 -15.16 6.93
N MET A 174 5.39 -14.58 6.03
CA MET A 174 6.81 -14.87 5.96
C MET A 174 7.70 -13.66 6.28
N GLY A 175 7.13 -12.46 6.26
CA GLY A 175 7.83 -11.24 6.64
C GLY A 175 7.42 -10.02 5.83
N THR A 176 7.73 -8.87 6.38
CA THR A 176 7.48 -7.54 5.79
C THR A 176 8.50 -6.53 6.28
N GLY A 177 8.63 -5.46 5.54
CA GLY A 177 9.32 -4.25 5.92
C GLY A 177 8.82 -3.10 5.06
N GLY A 178 9.00 -1.88 5.53
CA GLY A 178 8.51 -0.71 4.83
C GLY A 178 8.96 0.59 5.47
N GLY A 179 8.48 1.69 4.91
CA GLY A 179 8.84 3.03 5.31
C GLY A 179 8.59 4.03 4.20
N THR A 180 9.50 4.98 4.04
CA THR A 180 9.45 5.95 2.94
C THR A 180 10.38 5.54 1.80
N TYR A 181 10.07 6.05 0.60
CA TYR A 181 10.96 5.91 -0.54
C TYR A 181 10.97 7.17 -1.41
N ASN A 182 12.00 7.27 -2.22
CA ASN A 182 12.05 8.22 -3.32
C ASN A 182 12.65 7.60 -4.58
N THR A 183 12.45 8.27 -5.71
CA THR A 183 13.08 7.92 -6.99
C THR A 183 13.72 9.16 -7.59
N TYR A 184 15.04 9.11 -7.85
CA TYR A 184 15.78 10.20 -8.45
C TYR A 184 16.89 9.66 -9.35
N ASN A 185 17.03 10.17 -10.57
CA ASN A 185 18.10 9.81 -11.51
C ASN A 185 18.36 8.31 -11.67
N GLY A 186 17.31 7.49 -11.80
CA GLY A 186 17.43 6.03 -11.94
C GLY A 186 17.74 5.30 -10.63
N LYS A 187 17.76 6.01 -9.51
CA LYS A 187 17.89 5.44 -8.16
C LYS A 187 16.53 5.35 -7.50
N TYR A 188 16.34 4.26 -6.77
CA TYR A 188 15.24 4.00 -5.87
C TYR A 188 15.82 3.81 -4.47
N THR A 189 15.47 4.68 -3.55
CA THR A 189 16.00 4.66 -2.19
C THR A 189 14.88 4.34 -1.21
N GLU A 190 15.05 3.27 -0.42
CA GLU A 190 14.17 2.85 0.68
C GLU A 190 14.73 3.35 2.01
N ASN A 191 13.93 4.07 2.81
CA ASN A 191 14.24 4.37 4.20
C ASN A 191 13.36 3.49 5.09
N ILE A 192 13.97 2.60 5.84
CA ILE A 192 13.30 1.54 6.59
C ILE A 192 12.77 2.08 7.91
N GLU A 193 11.46 2.14 8.08
CA GLU A 193 10.81 2.52 9.35
C GLU A 193 10.41 1.32 10.20
N PHE A 194 10.19 0.15 9.59
CA PHE A 194 9.93 -1.10 10.30
C PHE A 194 10.41 -2.32 9.50
N PHE A 195 10.79 -3.38 10.22
CA PHE A 195 11.23 -4.62 9.59
C PHE A 195 10.93 -5.83 10.49
N SER A 196 9.97 -6.67 10.09
CA SER A 196 9.40 -7.73 10.95
C SER A 196 10.34 -8.86 11.35
N ARG A 197 11.46 -9.03 10.64
CA ARG A 197 12.41 -10.13 10.88
C ARG A 197 13.65 -9.72 11.66
N ASP A 198 13.98 -8.44 11.63
CA ASP A 198 15.25 -7.94 12.18
C ASP A 198 15.15 -6.43 12.42
N ASN A 199 14.83 -6.05 13.65
CA ASN A 199 14.63 -4.64 14.01
C ASN A 199 15.90 -3.79 13.86
N SER A 200 17.10 -4.42 13.79
CA SER A 200 18.35 -3.70 13.54
C SER A 200 18.43 -3.04 12.16
N LYS A 201 17.49 -3.34 11.27
CA LYS A 201 17.37 -2.72 9.94
C LYS A 201 16.59 -1.41 9.95
N VAL A 202 15.91 -1.10 11.04
CA VAL A 202 15.21 0.19 11.20
C VAL A 202 16.22 1.33 11.19
N GLY A 203 15.88 2.40 10.47
CA GLY A 203 16.76 3.55 10.24
C GLY A 203 17.74 3.38 9.08
N ALA A 204 17.87 2.17 8.49
CA ALA A 204 18.71 1.98 7.31
C ALA A 204 18.12 2.66 6.08
N SER A 205 19.02 3.23 5.25
CA SER A 205 18.69 3.72 3.91
C SER A 205 19.36 2.80 2.88
N LEU A 206 18.55 2.22 2.00
CA LEU A 206 19.02 1.27 0.99
C LEU A 206 18.79 1.85 -0.40
N GLU A 207 19.87 2.04 -1.16
CA GLU A 207 19.81 2.55 -2.52
C GLU A 207 19.93 1.42 -3.55
N PHE A 208 19.06 1.48 -4.55
CA PHE A 208 19.00 0.53 -5.66
C PHE A 208 18.97 1.28 -6.99
N ASN A 209 19.54 0.70 -8.02
CA ASN A 209 19.26 1.11 -9.38
C ASN A 209 17.88 0.56 -9.79
N PHE A 210 17.09 1.38 -10.48
CA PHE A 210 15.85 0.90 -11.07
C PHE A 210 15.73 1.32 -12.54
N THR A 211 15.20 0.42 -13.33
CA THR A 211 14.82 0.68 -14.72
C THR A 211 13.48 0.02 -15.02
N MET A 212 12.72 0.66 -15.91
CA MET A 212 11.50 0.08 -16.46
C MET A 212 11.83 -0.49 -17.83
N ASN A 213 11.64 -1.79 -18.02
CA ASN A 213 11.88 -2.47 -19.28
C ASN A 213 10.66 -3.33 -19.67
N HIS A 214 9.99 -3.00 -20.78
CA HIS A 214 8.75 -3.66 -21.23
C HIS A 214 7.71 -3.80 -20.12
N GLY A 215 7.46 -2.74 -19.36
CA GLY A 215 6.49 -2.71 -18.24
C GLY A 215 6.93 -3.48 -16.99
N LYS A 216 8.15 -4.04 -16.95
CA LYS A 216 8.73 -4.69 -15.78
C LYS A 216 9.72 -3.77 -15.10
N TRP A 217 9.66 -3.75 -13.79
CA TRP A 217 10.60 -3.05 -12.93
C TRP A 217 11.80 -3.93 -12.60
N HIS A 218 12.97 -3.52 -13.06
CA HIS A 218 14.26 -4.12 -12.71
C HIS A 218 14.83 -3.36 -11.50
N HIS A 219 15.10 -4.08 -10.43
CA HIS A 219 15.54 -3.59 -9.13
C HIS A 219 16.89 -4.22 -8.80
N GLN A 220 17.96 -3.42 -8.81
CA GLN A 220 19.34 -3.88 -8.69
C GLN A 220 20.07 -3.16 -7.56
N GLY A 221 20.83 -3.90 -6.76
CA GLY A 221 21.64 -3.34 -5.67
C GLY A 221 22.05 -4.38 -4.67
N PHE A 222 22.10 -3.99 -3.40
CA PHE A 222 22.43 -4.89 -2.30
C PHE A 222 21.25 -4.97 -1.34
N SER A 223 20.91 -6.19 -0.92
CA SER A 223 19.90 -6.42 0.11
C SER A 223 20.37 -5.87 1.46
N SER A 224 19.47 -5.78 2.44
CA SER A 224 19.79 -5.41 3.83
C SER A 224 20.80 -6.34 4.51
N LYS A 225 21.15 -7.49 3.89
CA LYS A 225 22.19 -8.43 4.30
C LYS A 225 23.49 -8.29 3.52
N GLY A 226 23.60 -7.29 2.61
CA GLY A 226 24.76 -7.07 1.76
C GLY A 226 24.88 -8.00 0.55
N ASN A 227 23.89 -8.87 0.29
CA ASN A 227 23.92 -9.73 -0.88
C ASN A 227 23.50 -8.95 -2.12
N SER A 228 24.22 -9.12 -3.23
CA SER A 228 23.83 -8.58 -4.54
C SER A 228 22.48 -9.14 -4.98
N ILE A 229 21.60 -8.25 -5.43
CA ILE A 229 20.28 -8.61 -5.93
C ILE A 229 20.04 -7.97 -7.30
N HIS A 230 19.34 -8.69 -8.16
CA HIS A 230 18.70 -8.17 -9.36
C HIS A 230 17.34 -8.84 -9.48
N GLU A 231 16.33 -8.15 -8.97
CA GLU A 231 14.95 -8.63 -8.96
C GLU A 231 14.16 -8.01 -10.10
N ILE A 232 13.20 -8.77 -10.62
CA ILE A 232 12.29 -8.35 -11.68
C ILE A 232 10.89 -8.38 -11.12
N TRP A 233 10.19 -7.26 -11.23
CA TRP A 233 8.86 -7.04 -10.68
C TRP A 233 7.89 -6.72 -11.80
N THR A 234 6.68 -7.28 -11.72
CA THR A 234 5.59 -7.02 -12.67
C THR A 234 4.43 -6.41 -11.90
N ILE A 235 3.78 -5.40 -12.48
CA ILE A 235 2.59 -4.82 -11.87
C ILE A 235 1.55 -5.93 -11.64
N ARG A 236 0.92 -5.89 -10.53
CA ARG A 236 -0.09 -6.89 -10.15
C ARG A 236 -1.38 -6.59 -10.89
N PRO A 237 -1.96 -7.59 -11.63
CA PRO A 237 -3.21 -7.42 -12.37
C PRO A 237 -4.42 -7.24 -11.46
#